data_48a52b871179a5985c2dcd7ca55f709b
#
_entry.id   48a52b871179a5985c2dcd7ca55f709b
#
_cell.length_a   1.000
_cell.length_b   1.000
_cell.length_c   1.000
_cell.angle_alpha   90.00
_cell.angle_beta   90.00
_cell.angle_gamma   90.00
#
_symmetry.space_group_name_H-M   'P 1'
#
loop_
_entity.id
_entity.type
_entity.pdbx_description
1 polymer ?
#
loop_
_entity_poly.entity_id
_entity_poly.type
_entity_poly.pdbx_seq_one_letter_code
_entity_poly.pdbx_strand_id
1 'polypeptide(L)'
;MNILILGDVVGSSGRKALDANLQGIIKDQKIDFTIINGENADDSGLGIIEKNTKRFFDLGVDVITTGNHVWDQKETMNFITSEKRLLRPHNLVEGSPGTGLGFFETKNKKFKIAVINLMGNIFMKKSEDMFLAADKLKKSIKLKKDADFIIVDIHGEITSEKMALGHFLD
;
A
#
# COMPACT_ATOMS: atom_id res chain seq x y z
N MET A 1 -0.65 -3.74 -19.83
CA MET A 1 -0.18 -3.07 -18.61
C MET A 1 0.39 -4.12 -17.67
N ASN A 2 1.61 -3.90 -17.19
CA ASN A 2 2.29 -4.77 -16.25
C ASN A 2 2.40 -4.07 -14.89
N ILE A 3 1.86 -4.67 -13.86
CA ILE A 3 1.92 -4.15 -12.48
C ILE A 3 2.81 -5.07 -11.67
N LEU A 4 3.77 -4.50 -10.95
CA LEU A 4 4.59 -5.20 -9.96
C LEU A 4 4.03 -4.92 -8.57
N ILE A 5 3.69 -5.98 -7.84
CA ILE A 5 3.26 -5.89 -6.45
C ILE A 5 4.24 -6.72 -5.62
N LEU A 6 4.87 -6.08 -4.66
CA LEU A 6 5.78 -6.73 -3.70
C LEU A 6 5.17 -6.68 -2.31
N GLY A 7 5.18 -7.82 -1.64
CA GLY A 7 4.78 -7.93 -0.24
C GLY A 7 5.75 -7.21 0.70
N ASP A 8 5.68 -7.53 1.97
CA ASP A 8 6.41 -6.86 3.04
C ASP A 8 7.90 -6.73 2.78
N VAL A 9 8.38 -5.49 2.75
CA VAL A 9 9.80 -5.17 2.74
C VAL A 9 10.27 -5.10 4.19
N VAL A 10 11.04 -6.11 4.61
CA VAL A 10 11.43 -6.24 6.02
C VAL A 10 12.88 -5.82 6.24
N GLY A 11 13.08 -4.80 7.06
CA GLY A 11 14.37 -4.34 7.57
C GLY A 11 15.41 -4.02 6.50
N SER A 12 16.67 -4.06 6.89
CA SER A 12 17.79 -3.76 5.99
C SER A 12 17.97 -4.78 4.87
N SER A 13 17.63 -6.05 5.10
CA SER A 13 17.72 -7.13 4.09
C SER A 13 16.73 -6.91 2.93
N GLY A 14 15.46 -6.61 3.25
CA GLY A 14 14.45 -6.30 2.25
C GLY A 14 14.83 -5.06 1.44
N ARG A 15 15.28 -3.98 2.09
CA ARG A 15 15.74 -2.78 1.39
C ARG A 15 16.93 -3.03 0.47
N LYS A 16 17.94 -3.80 0.92
CA LYS A 16 19.09 -4.18 0.08
C LYS A 16 18.65 -4.99 -1.15
N ALA A 17 17.70 -5.89 -0.99
CA ALA A 17 17.14 -6.65 -2.12
C ALA A 17 16.48 -5.74 -3.16
N LEU A 18 15.70 -4.74 -2.72
CA LEU A 18 15.11 -3.73 -3.61
C LEU A 18 16.19 -2.87 -4.28
N ASP A 19 17.17 -2.37 -3.52
CA ASP A 19 18.26 -1.56 -4.05
C ASP A 19 19.03 -2.29 -5.17
N ALA A 20 19.25 -3.59 -5.00
CA ALA A 20 20.01 -4.38 -5.97
C ALA A 20 19.22 -4.77 -7.23
N ASN A 21 17.90 -4.94 -7.12
CA ASN A 21 17.15 -5.65 -8.16
C ASN A 21 15.99 -4.86 -8.78
N LEU A 22 15.35 -3.95 -8.03
CA LEU A 22 14.05 -3.40 -8.42
C LEU A 22 14.09 -2.68 -9.78
N GLN A 23 15.09 -1.83 -10.00
CA GLN A 23 15.19 -1.07 -11.26
C GLN A 23 15.42 -1.99 -12.46
N GLY A 24 16.22 -3.06 -12.28
CA GLY A 24 16.42 -4.09 -13.31
C GLY A 24 15.09 -4.79 -13.65
N ILE A 25 14.35 -5.24 -12.64
CA ILE A 25 13.04 -5.89 -12.82
C ILE A 25 12.06 -4.96 -13.54
N ILE A 26 11.96 -3.71 -13.11
CA ILE A 26 11.06 -2.72 -13.73
C ILE A 26 11.36 -2.58 -15.23
N LYS A 27 12.65 -2.47 -15.58
CA LYS A 27 13.08 -2.33 -16.97
C LYS A 27 12.84 -3.59 -17.77
N ASP A 28 13.32 -4.74 -17.29
CA ASP A 28 13.32 -6.01 -18.04
C ASP A 28 11.91 -6.56 -18.25
N GLN A 29 11.03 -6.40 -17.25
CA GLN A 29 9.63 -6.82 -17.28
C GLN A 29 8.69 -5.74 -17.83
N LYS A 30 9.23 -4.57 -18.22
CA LYS A 30 8.45 -3.42 -18.72
C LYS A 30 7.28 -3.07 -17.79
N ILE A 31 7.60 -2.90 -16.51
CA ILE A 31 6.60 -2.59 -15.48
C ILE A 31 6.09 -1.16 -15.65
N ASP A 32 4.78 -1.02 -15.77
CA ASP A 32 4.09 0.26 -15.90
C ASP A 32 3.76 0.91 -14.55
N PHE A 33 3.60 0.09 -13.49
CA PHE A 33 3.23 0.56 -12.14
C PHE A 33 3.75 -0.39 -11.06
N THR A 34 4.31 0.16 -9.98
CA THR A 34 4.96 -0.61 -8.91
C THR A 34 4.34 -0.26 -7.55
N ILE A 35 3.86 -1.27 -6.84
CA ILE A 35 3.35 -1.16 -5.46
C ILE A 35 4.23 -2.02 -4.56
N ILE A 36 4.60 -1.51 -3.39
CA ILE A 36 5.26 -2.31 -2.35
C ILE A 36 4.55 -2.14 -1.01
N ASN A 37 4.57 -3.16 -0.17
CA ASN A 37 4.26 -2.99 1.24
C ASN A 37 5.54 -2.63 1.99
N GLY A 38 5.57 -1.45 2.60
CA GLY A 38 6.73 -0.88 3.29
C GLY A 38 6.58 -0.83 4.82
N GLU A 39 5.56 -1.47 5.39
CA GLU A 39 5.25 -1.32 6.82
C GLU A 39 6.37 -1.76 7.76
N ASN A 40 7.24 -2.69 7.31
CA ASN A 40 8.33 -3.26 8.09
C ASN A 40 9.71 -2.81 7.60
N ALA A 41 9.77 -1.72 6.84
CA ALA A 41 10.97 -1.30 6.12
C ALA A 41 12.04 -0.62 6.98
N ASP A 42 11.77 -0.24 8.21
CA ASP A 42 12.78 0.34 9.11
C ASP A 42 13.85 -0.68 9.54
N ASP A 43 15.00 -0.22 10.04
CA ASP A 43 16.08 -1.08 10.54
C ASP A 43 15.64 -1.98 11.71
N SER A 44 14.70 -1.51 12.50
CA SER A 44 14.05 -2.32 13.55
C SER A 44 13.19 -3.46 13.02
N GLY A 45 12.87 -3.45 11.72
CA GLY A 45 11.92 -4.39 11.11
C GLY A 45 10.45 -4.02 11.34
N LEU A 46 10.17 -2.85 11.90
CA LEU A 46 8.82 -2.37 12.23
C LEU A 46 8.67 -0.89 11.83
N GLY A 47 7.63 -0.58 11.07
CA GLY A 47 7.36 0.77 10.59
C GLY A 47 8.20 1.19 9.39
N ILE A 48 7.98 2.42 8.96
CA ILE A 48 8.68 3.05 7.83
C ILE A 48 9.06 4.48 8.20
N ILE A 49 10.24 4.93 7.79
CA ILE A 49 10.72 6.29 8.00
C ILE A 49 10.75 7.08 6.69
N GLU A 50 10.80 8.41 6.79
CA GLU A 50 10.77 9.29 5.62
C GLU A 50 11.92 9.00 4.65
N LYS A 51 13.13 8.74 5.18
CA LYS A 51 14.31 8.39 4.38
C LYS A 51 14.07 7.15 3.52
N ASN A 52 13.48 6.08 4.09
CA ASN A 52 13.20 4.84 3.37
C ASN A 52 12.09 5.04 2.34
N THR A 53 11.06 5.81 2.69
CA THR A 53 9.97 6.20 1.79
C THR A 53 10.50 6.90 0.53
N LYS A 54 11.32 7.93 0.69
CA LYS A 54 11.96 8.64 -0.43
C LYS A 54 12.83 7.71 -1.27
N ARG A 55 13.65 6.87 -0.61
CA ARG A 55 14.51 5.90 -1.31
C ARG A 55 13.71 4.97 -2.21
N PHE A 56 12.57 4.45 -1.75
CA PHE A 56 11.73 3.56 -2.56
C PHE A 56 11.16 4.28 -3.79
N PHE A 57 10.74 5.53 -3.65
CA PHE A 57 10.28 6.32 -4.79
C PHE A 57 11.41 6.60 -5.80
N ASP A 58 12.63 6.84 -5.33
CA ASP A 58 13.82 7.01 -6.19
C ASP A 58 14.16 5.73 -6.96
N LEU A 59 13.84 4.55 -6.41
CA LEU A 59 14.00 3.25 -7.07
C LEU A 59 12.91 2.96 -8.11
N GLY A 60 11.87 3.78 -8.19
CA GLY A 60 10.79 3.65 -9.16
C GLY A 60 9.51 3.02 -8.61
N VAL A 61 9.35 2.95 -7.29
CA VAL A 61 8.07 2.61 -6.66
C VAL A 61 7.08 3.74 -6.89
N ASP A 62 5.86 3.42 -7.26
CA ASP A 62 4.80 4.38 -7.49
C ASP A 62 3.93 4.59 -6.24
N VAL A 63 3.66 3.51 -5.48
CA VAL A 63 2.86 3.55 -4.25
C VAL A 63 3.45 2.63 -3.19
N ILE A 64 3.42 3.07 -1.95
CA ILE A 64 3.76 2.28 -0.77
C ILE A 64 2.50 2.07 0.05
N THR A 65 2.14 0.83 0.32
CA THR A 65 1.11 0.45 1.30
C THR A 65 1.77 0.09 2.63
N THR A 66 0.98 0.04 3.69
CA THR A 66 1.44 -0.30 5.04
C THR A 66 0.46 -1.24 5.74
N GLY A 67 0.57 -1.39 7.05
CA GLY A 67 -0.28 -2.25 7.86
C GLY A 67 -0.32 -1.79 9.32
N ASN A 68 -0.36 -2.75 10.27
CA ASN A 68 -0.48 -2.48 11.70
C ASN A 68 0.75 -1.79 12.33
N HIS A 69 1.90 -1.83 11.64
CA HIS A 69 3.14 -1.18 12.11
C HIS A 69 3.35 0.23 11.56
N VAL A 70 2.37 0.80 10.85
CA VAL A 70 2.48 2.14 10.22
C VAL A 70 2.89 3.25 11.19
N TRP A 71 2.54 3.13 12.49
CA TRP A 71 2.84 4.12 13.52
C TRP A 71 4.01 3.75 14.45
N ASP A 72 4.68 2.63 14.20
CA ASP A 72 5.76 2.17 15.09
C ASP A 72 7.00 3.09 14.99
N GLN A 73 7.19 3.76 13.85
CA GLN A 73 8.09 4.89 13.72
C GLN A 73 7.31 6.20 13.91
N LYS A 74 7.56 6.91 15.02
CA LYS A 74 6.80 8.14 15.37
C LYS A 74 6.87 9.23 14.31
N GLU A 75 7.99 9.32 13.58
CA GLU A 75 8.15 10.32 12.52
C GLU A 75 7.18 10.14 11.36
N THR A 76 6.64 8.92 11.14
CA THR A 76 5.67 8.66 10.07
C THR A 76 4.46 9.58 10.17
N MET A 77 4.01 9.88 11.39
CA MET A 77 2.88 10.81 11.61
C MET A 77 3.16 12.21 11.06
N ASN A 78 4.43 12.63 11.01
CA ASN A 78 4.80 13.98 10.61
C ASN A 78 4.78 14.17 9.08
N PHE A 79 5.09 13.13 8.30
CA PHE A 79 5.23 13.26 6.84
C PHE A 79 4.15 12.54 6.04
N ILE A 80 3.45 11.54 6.58
CA ILE A 80 2.46 10.75 5.84
C ILE A 80 1.32 11.60 5.24
N THR A 81 0.96 12.71 5.90
CA THR A 81 -0.10 13.60 5.40
C THR A 81 0.32 14.33 4.12
N SER A 82 1.60 14.65 3.97
CA SER A 82 2.15 15.32 2.78
C SER A 82 2.54 14.33 1.68
N GLU A 83 2.91 13.08 2.02
CA GLU A 83 3.29 12.07 1.03
C GLU A 83 2.06 11.24 0.60
N LYS A 84 1.43 11.64 -0.49
CA LYS A 84 0.20 11.03 -0.99
C LYS A 84 0.38 9.63 -1.58
N ARG A 85 1.62 9.20 -1.83
CA ARG A 85 1.96 7.88 -2.33
C ARG A 85 2.26 6.86 -1.23
N LEU A 86 2.26 7.30 0.04
CA LEU A 86 2.34 6.43 1.21
C LEU A 86 0.94 6.24 1.79
N LEU A 87 0.39 5.04 1.67
CA LEU A 87 -0.96 4.72 2.13
C LEU A 87 -0.90 3.94 3.46
N ARG A 88 -1.68 4.41 4.43
CA ARG A 88 -1.99 3.65 5.64
C ARG A 88 -3.23 2.78 5.43
N PRO A 89 -3.53 1.80 6.29
CA PRO A 89 -4.82 1.13 6.21
C PRO A 89 -5.99 2.11 6.29
N HIS A 90 -6.93 1.98 5.36
CA HIS A 90 -8.09 2.89 5.23
C HIS A 90 -9.01 2.80 6.44
N ASN A 91 -9.16 1.59 6.98
CA ASN A 91 -10.00 1.29 8.13
C ASN A 91 -9.30 1.49 9.50
N LEU A 92 -8.28 2.34 9.59
CA LEU A 92 -7.82 2.87 10.86
C LEU A 92 -8.85 3.86 11.43
N VAL A 93 -8.74 4.12 12.73
CA VAL A 93 -9.62 5.04 13.46
C VAL A 93 -9.73 6.37 12.73
N GLU A 94 -10.94 6.91 12.65
CA GLU A 94 -11.23 8.20 12.04
C GLU A 94 -10.34 9.30 12.62
N GLY A 95 -9.87 10.22 11.77
CA GLY A 95 -8.92 11.27 12.15
C GLY A 95 -7.45 10.84 12.16
N SER A 96 -7.11 9.57 11.88
CA SER A 96 -5.72 9.16 11.69
C SER A 96 -5.07 9.93 10.53
N PRO A 97 -3.80 10.41 10.66
CA PRO A 97 -3.13 11.17 9.61
C PRO A 97 -2.92 10.32 8.34
N GLY A 98 -2.80 10.99 7.18
CA GLY A 98 -2.63 10.33 5.89
C GLY A 98 -3.92 9.74 5.32
N THR A 99 -3.80 8.97 4.24
CA THR A 99 -4.94 8.35 3.55
C THR A 99 -4.70 6.86 3.31
N GLY A 100 -5.79 6.09 3.18
CA GLY A 100 -5.74 4.68 2.80
C GLY A 100 -6.24 4.42 1.38
N LEU A 101 -6.58 5.48 0.64
CA LEU A 101 -6.99 5.44 -0.75
C LEU A 101 -6.21 6.51 -1.52
N GLY A 102 -5.65 6.14 -2.67
CA GLY A 102 -5.04 7.07 -3.60
C GLY A 102 -5.42 6.75 -5.04
N PHE A 103 -5.45 7.78 -5.89
CA PHE A 103 -5.62 7.66 -7.33
C PHE A 103 -4.32 8.07 -8.01
N PHE A 104 -3.81 7.18 -8.86
CA PHE A 104 -2.51 7.32 -9.50
C PHE A 104 -2.62 7.08 -10.99
N GLU A 105 -1.68 7.60 -11.75
CA GLU A 105 -1.55 7.32 -13.18
C GLU A 105 -0.31 6.48 -13.45
N THR A 106 -0.40 5.60 -14.45
CA THR A 106 0.80 4.90 -14.96
C THR A 106 1.78 5.92 -15.56
N LYS A 107 3.07 5.56 -15.62
CA LYS A 107 4.14 6.44 -16.15
C LYS A 107 3.84 6.98 -17.56
N ASN A 108 3.17 6.19 -18.39
CA ASN A 108 2.74 6.60 -19.74
C ASN A 108 1.38 7.32 -19.75
N LYS A 109 0.78 7.58 -18.60
CA LYS A 109 -0.54 8.25 -18.41
C LYS A 109 -1.72 7.59 -19.15
N LYS A 110 -1.59 6.30 -19.51
CA LYS A 110 -2.65 5.58 -20.24
C LYS A 110 -3.75 5.07 -19.33
N PHE A 111 -3.42 4.80 -18.07
CA PHE A 111 -4.34 4.18 -17.12
C PHE A 111 -4.32 4.91 -15.78
N LYS A 112 -5.49 5.06 -15.20
CA LYS A 112 -5.70 5.56 -13.85
C LYS A 112 -5.97 4.37 -12.92
N ILE A 113 -5.24 4.31 -11.83
CA ILE A 113 -5.28 3.20 -10.87
C ILE A 113 -5.71 3.75 -9.51
N ALA A 114 -6.77 3.18 -8.94
CA ALA A 114 -7.09 3.39 -7.53
C ALA A 114 -6.36 2.32 -6.71
N VAL A 115 -5.58 2.72 -5.72
CA VAL A 115 -4.95 1.81 -4.77
C VAL A 115 -5.59 2.03 -3.41
N ILE A 116 -6.05 0.95 -2.81
CA ILE A 116 -6.69 0.91 -1.50
C ILE A 116 -5.84 0.02 -0.60
N ASN A 117 -5.49 0.51 0.57
CA ASN A 117 -4.86 -0.30 1.62
C ASN A 117 -5.92 -0.58 2.70
N LEU A 118 -6.13 -1.85 3.02
CA LEU A 118 -7.04 -2.30 4.08
C LEU A 118 -6.30 -3.18 5.08
N MET A 119 -6.76 -3.19 6.32
CA MET A 119 -6.24 -4.05 7.38
C MET A 119 -7.32 -4.98 7.89
N GLY A 120 -6.99 -6.27 8.03
CA GLY A 120 -7.83 -7.27 8.68
C GLY A 120 -8.15 -6.91 10.13
N ASN A 121 -9.10 -7.61 10.72
CA ASN A 121 -9.51 -7.39 12.10
C ASN A 121 -9.06 -8.51 13.03
N ILE A 122 -8.87 -9.74 12.51
CA ILE A 122 -8.59 -10.91 13.33
C ILE A 122 -7.09 -10.98 13.62
N PHE A 123 -6.75 -10.99 14.91
CA PHE A 123 -5.37 -10.96 15.45
C PHE A 123 -4.56 -9.72 15.07
N MET A 124 -5.24 -8.66 14.61
CA MET A 124 -4.63 -7.40 14.23
C MET A 124 -4.79 -6.32 15.29
N LYS A 125 -4.03 -5.22 15.20
CA LYS A 125 -4.24 -4.02 16.02
C LYS A 125 -5.66 -3.48 15.76
N LYS A 126 -6.24 -2.79 16.76
CA LYS A 126 -7.60 -2.24 16.68
C LYS A 126 -7.77 -1.38 15.43
N SER A 127 -8.77 -1.71 14.63
CA SER A 127 -9.20 -1.00 13.44
C SER A 127 -10.73 -1.03 13.34
N GLU A 128 -11.29 -0.24 12.45
CA GLU A 128 -12.70 -0.36 12.07
C GLU A 128 -12.91 -1.63 11.25
N ASP A 129 -14.17 -2.07 11.14
CA ASP A 129 -14.54 -3.26 10.37
C ASP A 129 -14.10 -3.13 8.91
N MET A 130 -13.29 -4.08 8.46
CA MET A 130 -12.71 -4.09 7.11
C MET A 130 -13.78 -4.23 6.03
N PHE A 131 -14.81 -5.07 6.24
CA PHE A 131 -15.87 -5.30 5.26
C PHE A 131 -16.78 -4.08 5.13
N LEU A 132 -17.10 -3.40 6.25
CA LEU A 132 -17.85 -2.14 6.20
C LEU A 132 -17.05 -1.04 5.47
N ALA A 133 -15.76 -0.95 5.71
CA ALA A 133 -14.88 -0.01 4.99
C ALA A 133 -14.82 -0.33 3.50
N ALA A 134 -14.67 -1.61 3.14
CA ALA A 134 -14.67 -2.07 1.76
C ALA A 134 -16.00 -1.79 1.04
N ASP A 135 -17.13 -2.00 1.70
CA ASP A 135 -18.46 -1.70 1.15
C ASP A 135 -18.65 -0.20 0.86
N LYS A 136 -18.23 0.66 1.78
CA LYS A 136 -18.25 2.12 1.57
C LYS A 136 -17.38 2.52 0.37
N LEU A 137 -16.20 1.95 0.24
CA LEU A 137 -15.28 2.21 -0.88
C LEU A 137 -15.87 1.71 -2.21
N LYS A 138 -16.42 0.48 -2.26
CA LYS A 138 -17.08 -0.10 -3.44
C LYS A 138 -18.24 0.79 -3.93
N LYS A 139 -18.97 1.44 -3.02
CA LYS A 139 -20.05 2.36 -3.35
C LYS A 139 -19.55 3.72 -3.85
N SER A 140 -18.41 4.18 -3.35
CA SER A 140 -17.86 5.52 -3.66
C SER A 140 -16.99 5.56 -4.92
N ILE A 141 -16.30 4.45 -5.28
CA ILE A 141 -15.38 4.38 -6.41
C ILE A 141 -16.03 3.61 -7.56
N LYS A 142 -16.11 4.23 -8.72
CA LYS A 142 -16.72 3.62 -9.93
C LYS A 142 -15.61 3.20 -10.90
N LEU A 143 -15.47 1.87 -11.08
CA LEU A 143 -14.58 1.29 -12.08
C LEU A 143 -14.93 1.84 -13.48
N LYS A 144 -13.93 2.16 -14.29
CA LYS A 144 -14.02 2.77 -15.62
C LYS A 144 -14.49 4.23 -15.65
N LYS A 145 -14.92 4.80 -14.52
CA LYS A 145 -15.24 6.22 -14.40
C LYS A 145 -14.17 6.95 -13.59
N ASP A 146 -13.91 6.48 -12.37
CA ASP A 146 -12.96 7.12 -11.45
C ASP A 146 -11.56 6.54 -11.59
N ALA A 147 -11.45 5.26 -11.93
CA ALA A 147 -10.21 4.56 -12.23
C ALA A 147 -10.44 3.44 -13.26
N ASP A 148 -9.41 3.13 -14.06
CA ASP A 148 -9.42 2.00 -15.00
C ASP A 148 -9.26 0.66 -14.28
N PHE A 149 -8.52 0.67 -13.16
CA PHE A 149 -8.25 -0.48 -12.31
C PHE A 149 -8.34 -0.07 -10.84
N ILE A 150 -8.84 -0.98 -10.02
CA ILE A 150 -8.87 -0.86 -8.57
C ILE A 150 -8.02 -1.98 -8.00
N ILE A 151 -7.02 -1.64 -7.20
CA ILE A 151 -6.14 -2.58 -6.52
C ILE A 151 -6.38 -2.44 -5.02
N VAL A 152 -6.66 -3.55 -4.36
CA VAL A 152 -6.83 -3.61 -2.91
C VAL A 152 -5.69 -4.41 -2.33
N ASP A 153 -4.85 -3.77 -1.53
CA ASP A 153 -3.83 -4.42 -0.71
C ASP A 153 -4.41 -4.66 0.67
N ILE A 154 -4.54 -5.94 1.04
CA ILE A 154 -5.03 -6.35 2.36
C ILE A 154 -3.87 -6.81 3.22
N HIS A 155 -3.65 -6.09 4.32
CA HIS A 155 -2.72 -6.46 5.37
C HIS A 155 -3.47 -7.21 6.49
N GLY A 156 -3.18 -8.49 6.72
CA GLY A 156 -3.89 -9.29 7.70
C GLY A 156 -3.18 -10.62 7.99
N GLU A 157 -3.44 -11.20 9.16
CA GLU A 157 -2.84 -12.46 9.60
C GLU A 157 -3.53 -13.68 8.98
N ILE A 158 -4.86 -13.71 8.99
CA ILE A 158 -5.64 -14.89 8.67
C ILE A 158 -5.97 -15.00 7.19
N THR A 159 -5.60 -16.12 6.56
CA THR A 159 -5.88 -16.40 5.15
C THR A 159 -7.37 -16.38 4.83
N SER A 160 -8.22 -16.92 5.72
CA SER A 160 -9.67 -16.93 5.50
C SER A 160 -10.28 -15.53 5.41
N GLU A 161 -9.78 -14.57 6.22
CA GLU A 161 -10.22 -13.17 6.15
C GLU A 161 -9.83 -12.51 4.82
N LYS A 162 -8.61 -12.77 4.35
CA LYS A 162 -8.13 -12.29 3.04
C LYS A 162 -8.96 -12.88 1.89
N MET A 163 -9.23 -14.18 1.93
CA MET A 163 -10.05 -14.85 0.92
C MET A 163 -11.50 -14.34 0.95
N ALA A 164 -12.08 -14.17 2.15
CA ALA A 164 -13.43 -13.65 2.31
C ALA A 164 -13.57 -12.24 1.73
N LEU A 165 -12.56 -11.35 1.95
CA LEU A 165 -12.58 -10.03 1.34
C LEU A 165 -12.48 -10.10 -0.19
N GLY A 166 -11.67 -10.99 -0.75
CA GLY A 166 -11.59 -11.20 -2.19
C GLY A 166 -12.96 -11.55 -2.78
N HIS A 167 -13.65 -12.54 -2.21
CA HIS A 167 -15.02 -12.90 -2.64
C HIS A 167 -16.05 -11.79 -2.43
N PHE A 168 -15.90 -10.98 -1.38
CA PHE A 168 -16.80 -9.87 -1.10
C PHE A 168 -16.67 -8.73 -2.12
N LEU A 169 -15.49 -8.54 -2.68
CA LEU A 169 -15.20 -7.47 -3.63
C LEU A 169 -15.47 -7.85 -5.09
N ASP A 170 -15.52 -9.16 -5.39
CA ASP A 170 -15.97 -9.66 -6.68
C ASP A 170 -17.46 -9.32 -6.91
#